data_295924efce645e6b409ac34c69006d44
#
_entry.id   295924efce645e6b409ac34c69006d44
#
_cell.length_a   1.000
_cell.length_b   1.000
_cell.length_c   1.000
_cell.angle_alpha   90.00
_cell.angle_beta   90.00
_cell.angle_gamma   90.00
#
_symmetry.space_group_name_H-M   'P 1'
#
loop_
_entity.id
_entity.type
_entity.pdbx_description
1 polymer ?
#
loop_
_entity_poly.entity_id
_entity_poly.type
_entity_poly.pdbx_seq_one_letter_code
_entity_poly.pdbx_strand_id
1 'polypeptide(L)'
;MLKVDNLKKRFGSFEAVKGISFAVEKGEVLGFLGPNGAGKSTTMRMITGFIPPTSGTAAICGHDIIKDPIGAKACLGYLPENAPSYRAMTVPEFLTFVARIRGFHGKAARAKVDAALEKARLTNVARQTIDTLSKGYRQRTCFAQAILHDPQVLIMDEPTDGLDPNQKFVVREMIKEMSAEKAIIISTHILEEVDAVCTRALIIAHGEIKADGTPDKLRAMDESGKLDVVFRKLTEKEGN
;
A
#
# COMPACT_ATOMS: atom_id res chain seq x y z
N MET A 1 -6.86 -12.39 -5.30
CA MET A 1 -7.25 -11.06 -5.81
C MET A 1 -6.15 -10.35 -6.56
N LEU A 2 -4.95 -10.31 -6.02
CA LEU A 2 -3.73 -9.85 -6.73
C LEU A 2 -2.81 -11.04 -6.97
N LYS A 3 -2.24 -11.15 -8.16
CA LYS A 3 -1.21 -12.14 -8.49
C LYS A 3 -0.05 -11.43 -9.18
N VAL A 4 1.15 -11.64 -8.70
CA VAL A 4 2.41 -11.14 -9.27
C VAL A 4 3.19 -12.33 -9.79
N ASP A 5 3.68 -12.26 -11.04
CA ASP A 5 4.35 -13.37 -11.72
C ASP A 5 5.68 -12.89 -12.32
N ASN A 6 6.76 -13.41 -11.74
CA ASN A 6 8.16 -13.19 -12.16
C ASN A 6 8.49 -11.72 -12.48
N LEU A 7 8.01 -10.81 -11.63
CA LEU A 7 8.09 -9.36 -11.85
C LEU A 7 9.53 -8.88 -11.68
N LYS A 8 10.08 -8.24 -12.72
CA LYS A 8 11.47 -7.74 -12.75
C LYS A 8 11.52 -6.27 -13.09
N LYS A 9 12.48 -5.56 -12.50
CA LYS A 9 12.80 -4.18 -12.86
C LYS A 9 14.29 -3.93 -12.87
N ARG A 10 14.77 -3.45 -14.01
CA ARG A 10 16.15 -3.00 -14.19
C ARG A 10 16.19 -1.53 -14.58
N PHE A 11 17.09 -0.78 -14.00
CA PHE A 11 17.41 0.60 -14.34
C PHE A 11 18.87 0.65 -14.79
N GLY A 12 19.11 0.75 -16.10
CA GLY A 12 20.45 0.59 -16.65
C GLY A 12 21.06 -0.78 -16.29
N SER A 13 22.19 -0.79 -15.58
CA SER A 13 22.84 -2.01 -15.08
C SER A 13 22.31 -2.50 -13.73
N PHE A 14 21.52 -1.68 -13.00
CA PHE A 14 21.02 -2.00 -11.66
C PHE A 14 19.70 -2.76 -11.73
N GLU A 15 19.65 -3.98 -11.16
CA GLU A 15 18.42 -4.76 -10.98
C GLU A 15 17.78 -4.44 -9.63
N ALA A 16 16.74 -3.61 -9.67
CA ALA A 16 16.01 -3.21 -8.46
C ALA A 16 15.05 -4.31 -7.97
N VAL A 17 14.51 -5.13 -8.88
CA VAL A 17 13.63 -6.28 -8.59
C VAL A 17 14.01 -7.42 -9.54
N LYS A 18 14.29 -8.61 -8.97
CA LYS A 18 14.96 -9.72 -9.67
C LYS A 18 14.05 -10.91 -9.99
N GLY A 19 12.75 -10.69 -10.17
CA GLY A 19 11.82 -11.78 -10.51
C GLY A 19 11.08 -12.33 -9.29
N ILE A 20 10.28 -11.46 -8.69
CA ILE A 20 9.45 -11.83 -7.54
C ILE A 20 8.09 -12.33 -8.00
N SER A 21 7.57 -13.33 -7.27
CA SER A 21 6.24 -13.89 -7.51
C SER A 21 5.54 -14.06 -6.16
N PHE A 22 4.29 -13.60 -6.07
CA PHE A 22 3.43 -13.77 -4.90
C PHE A 22 1.97 -13.51 -5.27
N ALA A 23 1.06 -13.89 -4.40
CA ALA A 23 -0.36 -13.60 -4.53
C ALA A 23 -0.89 -13.03 -3.21
N VAL A 24 -1.97 -12.26 -3.29
CA VAL A 24 -2.70 -11.73 -2.13
C VAL A 24 -4.19 -11.95 -2.36
N GLU A 25 -4.85 -12.59 -1.40
CA GLU A 25 -6.25 -12.92 -1.49
C GLU A 25 -7.13 -11.96 -0.68
N LYS A 26 -8.44 -12.01 -0.91
CA LYS A 26 -9.43 -11.27 -0.10
C LYS A 26 -9.31 -11.69 1.36
N GLY A 27 -9.36 -10.73 2.26
CA GLY A 27 -9.20 -10.98 3.69
C GLY A 27 -7.75 -10.96 4.18
N GLU A 28 -6.78 -10.78 3.27
CA GLU A 28 -5.36 -10.80 3.59
C GLU A 28 -4.78 -9.39 3.65
N VAL A 29 -4.01 -9.11 4.69
CA VAL A 29 -3.15 -7.94 4.80
C VAL A 29 -1.70 -8.40 4.70
N LEU A 30 -1.09 -8.19 3.53
CA LEU A 30 0.30 -8.55 3.26
C LEU A 30 1.24 -7.42 3.62
N GLY A 31 2.11 -7.63 4.61
CA GLY A 31 3.24 -6.77 4.90
C GLY A 31 4.39 -7.02 3.92
N PHE A 32 4.78 -6.02 3.15
CA PHE A 32 5.93 -6.07 2.25
C PHE A 32 7.13 -5.42 2.95
N LEU A 33 7.86 -6.21 3.74
CA LEU A 33 8.87 -5.76 4.69
C LEU A 33 10.27 -5.80 4.08
N GLY A 34 11.05 -4.75 4.27
CA GLY A 34 12.44 -4.73 3.80
C GLY A 34 13.14 -3.40 4.09
N PRO A 35 14.49 -3.37 4.06
CA PRO A 35 15.25 -2.14 4.24
C PRO A 35 15.04 -1.16 3.07
N ASN A 36 15.51 0.07 3.25
CA ASN A 36 15.53 1.04 2.16
C ASN A 36 16.40 0.52 1.00
N GLY A 37 15.90 0.68 -0.24
CA GLY A 37 16.56 0.16 -1.43
C GLY A 37 16.34 -1.34 -1.71
N ALA A 38 15.55 -2.06 -0.88
CA ALA A 38 15.25 -3.48 -1.10
C ALA A 38 14.39 -3.78 -2.34
N GLY A 39 13.76 -2.75 -2.95
CA GLY A 39 12.86 -2.91 -4.10
C GLY A 39 11.37 -2.75 -3.78
N LYS A 40 10.98 -2.42 -2.54
CA LYS A 40 9.58 -2.28 -2.10
C LYS A 40 8.79 -1.30 -2.97
N SER A 41 9.11 -0.02 -2.92
CA SER A 41 8.38 1.03 -3.66
C SER A 41 8.47 0.82 -5.17
N THR A 42 9.57 0.26 -5.69
CA THR A 42 9.68 -0.13 -7.11
C THR A 42 8.65 -1.20 -7.47
N THR A 43 8.49 -2.21 -6.62
CA THR A 43 7.48 -3.26 -6.80
C THR A 43 6.07 -2.68 -6.77
N MET A 44 5.75 -1.83 -5.77
CA MET A 44 4.44 -1.19 -5.67
C MET A 44 4.14 -0.33 -6.90
N ARG A 45 5.11 0.46 -7.37
CA ARG A 45 4.96 1.29 -8.60
C ARG A 45 4.77 0.47 -9.86
N MET A 46 5.35 -0.72 -9.97
CA MET A 46 5.09 -1.62 -11.12
C MET A 46 3.66 -2.18 -11.05
N ILE A 47 3.25 -2.73 -9.91
CA ILE A 47 1.92 -3.33 -9.74
C ILE A 47 0.82 -2.28 -9.98
N THR A 48 1.03 -1.04 -9.55
CA THR A 48 0.06 0.06 -9.73
C THR A 48 0.09 0.67 -11.14
N GLY A 49 1.00 0.20 -12.00
CA GLY A 49 1.15 0.72 -13.36
C GLY A 49 1.74 2.13 -13.43
N PHE A 50 2.48 2.55 -12.40
CA PHE A 50 3.19 3.84 -12.37
C PHE A 50 4.48 3.79 -13.20
N ILE A 51 5.16 2.63 -13.19
CA ILE A 51 6.31 2.33 -14.05
C ILE A 51 6.11 0.96 -14.70
N PRO A 52 6.49 0.77 -15.96
CA PRO A 52 6.43 -0.55 -16.59
C PRO A 52 7.49 -1.49 -16.00
N PRO A 53 7.19 -2.78 -15.81
CA PRO A 53 8.20 -3.79 -15.50
C PRO A 53 9.14 -3.99 -16.68
N THR A 54 10.35 -4.49 -16.41
CA THR A 54 11.28 -4.93 -17.48
C THR A 54 10.86 -6.28 -18.04
N SER A 55 10.34 -7.17 -17.19
CA SER A 55 9.70 -8.44 -17.56
C SER A 55 8.81 -8.93 -16.43
N GLY A 56 8.01 -9.97 -16.71
CA GLY A 56 6.98 -10.43 -15.82
C GLY A 56 5.76 -9.52 -15.83
N THR A 57 4.76 -9.84 -15.03
CA THR A 57 3.52 -9.06 -14.96
C THR A 57 2.84 -9.20 -13.60
N ALA A 58 1.74 -8.46 -13.40
CA ALA A 58 0.81 -8.69 -12.31
C ALA A 58 -0.63 -8.63 -12.84
N ALA A 59 -1.53 -9.32 -12.15
CA ALA A 59 -2.96 -9.26 -12.43
C ALA A 59 -3.72 -8.82 -11.18
N ILE A 60 -4.63 -7.86 -11.33
CA ILE A 60 -5.49 -7.31 -10.28
C ILE A 60 -6.92 -7.64 -10.64
N CYS A 61 -7.60 -8.46 -9.83
CA CYS A 61 -8.96 -8.93 -10.08
C CYS A 61 -9.13 -9.57 -11.48
N GLY A 62 -8.09 -10.26 -11.97
CA GLY A 62 -8.08 -10.87 -13.31
C GLY A 62 -7.61 -9.95 -14.43
N HIS A 63 -7.44 -8.66 -14.19
CA HIS A 63 -6.96 -7.68 -15.16
C HIS A 63 -5.43 -7.57 -15.12
N ASP A 64 -4.76 -7.88 -16.22
CA ASP A 64 -3.31 -7.77 -16.35
C ASP A 64 -2.89 -6.30 -16.41
N ILE A 65 -1.89 -5.90 -15.61
CA ILE A 65 -1.45 -4.48 -15.51
C ILE A 65 -0.87 -3.92 -16.81
N ILE A 66 -0.46 -4.78 -17.75
CA ILE A 66 0.13 -4.39 -19.04
C ILE A 66 -0.92 -4.46 -20.15
N LYS A 67 -1.72 -5.55 -20.20
CA LYS A 67 -2.68 -5.80 -21.27
C LYS A 67 -4.00 -5.08 -21.07
N ASP A 68 -4.44 -4.93 -19.80
CA ASP A 68 -5.65 -4.21 -19.41
C ASP A 68 -5.41 -3.29 -18.22
N PRO A 69 -4.58 -2.23 -18.37
CA PRO A 69 -4.22 -1.34 -17.28
C PRO A 69 -5.40 -0.54 -16.73
N ILE A 70 -6.45 -0.30 -17.53
CA ILE A 70 -7.64 0.44 -17.10
C ILE A 70 -8.48 -0.44 -16.17
N GLY A 71 -8.75 -1.68 -16.56
CA GLY A 71 -9.45 -2.66 -15.73
C GLY A 71 -8.71 -2.90 -14.41
N ALA A 72 -7.39 -3.09 -14.45
CA ALA A 72 -6.57 -3.25 -13.27
C ALA A 72 -6.67 -2.03 -12.31
N LYS A 73 -6.56 -0.81 -12.84
CA LYS A 73 -6.68 0.44 -12.06
C LYS A 73 -8.08 0.70 -11.51
N ALA A 74 -9.11 0.18 -12.15
CA ALA A 74 -10.47 0.29 -11.64
C ALA A 74 -10.67 -0.49 -10.33
N CYS A 75 -9.97 -1.61 -10.16
CA CYS A 75 -10.00 -2.46 -8.98
C CYS A 75 -9.00 -2.05 -7.89
N LEU A 76 -8.14 -1.06 -8.16
CA LEU A 76 -7.00 -0.72 -7.33
C LEU A 76 -7.14 0.64 -6.66
N GLY A 77 -6.94 0.69 -5.34
CA GLY A 77 -6.61 1.90 -4.59
C GLY A 77 -5.11 1.96 -4.31
N TYR A 78 -4.50 3.12 -4.49
CA TYR A 78 -3.08 3.31 -4.22
C TYR A 78 -2.80 4.54 -3.38
N LEU A 79 -2.10 4.34 -2.28
CA LEU A 79 -1.56 5.38 -1.43
C LEU A 79 -0.03 5.35 -1.54
N PRO A 80 0.60 6.24 -2.32
CA PRO A 80 2.06 6.33 -2.37
C PRO A 80 2.62 6.97 -1.10
N GLU A 81 3.89 6.74 -0.79
CA GLU A 81 4.63 7.30 0.34
C GLU A 81 4.48 8.83 0.42
N ASN A 82 4.72 9.53 -0.70
CA ASN A 82 4.50 10.96 -0.84
C ASN A 82 3.23 11.22 -1.63
N ALA A 83 2.09 11.06 -0.95
CA ALA A 83 0.79 11.17 -1.60
C ALA A 83 0.49 12.64 -2.01
N PRO A 84 0.35 12.91 -3.32
CA PRO A 84 0.07 14.25 -3.81
C PRO A 84 -1.37 14.66 -3.48
N SER A 85 -1.56 15.93 -3.11
CA SER A 85 -2.88 16.54 -2.94
C SER A 85 -2.87 17.99 -3.44
N TYR A 86 -4.04 18.47 -3.84
CA TYR A 86 -4.22 19.89 -4.17
C TYR A 86 -4.41 20.69 -2.89
N ARG A 87 -3.31 21.21 -2.36
CA ARG A 87 -3.25 21.79 -1.02
C ARG A 87 -4.18 22.97 -0.78
N ALA A 88 -4.49 23.75 -1.83
CA ALA A 88 -5.42 24.89 -1.76
C ALA A 88 -6.90 24.49 -1.70
N MET A 89 -7.22 23.21 -1.96
CA MET A 89 -8.59 22.70 -1.87
C MET A 89 -8.92 22.31 -0.43
N THR A 90 -10.20 22.36 -0.08
CA THR A 90 -10.74 21.65 1.09
C THR A 90 -10.77 20.14 0.81
N VAL A 91 -10.88 19.32 1.87
CA VAL A 91 -10.92 17.86 1.70
C VAL A 91 -12.09 17.41 0.80
N PRO A 92 -13.35 17.90 0.96
CA PRO A 92 -14.44 17.51 0.08
C PRO A 92 -14.27 17.98 -1.37
N GLU A 93 -13.68 19.17 -1.61
CA GLU A 93 -13.39 19.64 -2.96
C GLU A 93 -12.40 18.72 -3.67
N PHE A 94 -11.32 18.36 -3.00
CA PHE A 94 -10.33 17.41 -3.52
C PHE A 94 -10.95 16.04 -3.79
N LEU A 95 -11.70 15.47 -2.86
CA LEU A 95 -12.37 14.18 -3.06
C LEU A 95 -13.44 14.23 -4.16
N THR A 96 -14.16 15.35 -4.30
CA THR A 96 -15.12 15.56 -5.40
C THR A 96 -14.41 15.60 -6.75
N PHE A 97 -13.27 16.26 -6.83
CA PHE A 97 -12.43 16.28 -8.03
C PHE A 97 -11.99 14.86 -8.40
N VAL A 98 -11.50 14.09 -7.43
CA VAL A 98 -11.10 12.68 -7.63
C VAL A 98 -12.29 11.81 -8.06
N ALA A 99 -13.47 11.98 -7.44
CA ALA A 99 -14.68 11.26 -7.81
C ALA A 99 -15.05 11.50 -9.28
N ARG A 100 -14.96 12.76 -9.74
CA ARG A 100 -15.24 13.12 -11.15
C ARG A 100 -14.26 12.48 -12.12
N ILE A 101 -12.95 12.45 -11.80
CA ILE A 101 -11.93 11.77 -12.61
C ILE A 101 -12.24 10.28 -12.70
N ARG A 102 -12.77 9.68 -11.63
CA ARG A 102 -13.18 8.28 -11.58
C ARG A 102 -14.53 8.01 -12.27
N GLY A 103 -15.16 9.02 -12.90
CA GLY A 103 -16.42 8.90 -13.62
C GLY A 103 -17.68 9.02 -12.76
N PHE A 104 -17.56 9.37 -11.48
CA PHE A 104 -18.72 9.61 -10.61
C PHE A 104 -19.20 11.07 -10.74
N HIS A 105 -20.51 11.27 -10.91
CA HIS A 105 -21.11 12.59 -11.06
C HIS A 105 -22.33 12.77 -10.16
N GLY A 106 -22.72 14.02 -9.90
CA GLY A 106 -23.95 14.38 -9.19
C GLY A 106 -24.10 13.70 -7.83
N LYS A 107 -25.23 13.07 -7.58
CA LYS A 107 -25.54 12.40 -6.31
C LYS A 107 -24.58 11.23 -6.02
N ALA A 108 -24.15 10.48 -7.04
CA ALA A 108 -23.23 9.37 -6.88
C ALA A 108 -21.85 9.83 -6.40
N ALA A 109 -21.31 10.91 -6.97
CA ALA A 109 -20.05 11.51 -6.51
C ALA A 109 -20.15 11.96 -5.05
N ARG A 110 -21.22 12.65 -4.67
CA ARG A 110 -21.46 13.11 -3.30
C ARG A 110 -21.49 11.95 -2.32
N ALA A 111 -22.25 10.89 -2.61
CA ALA A 111 -22.32 9.70 -1.75
C ALA A 111 -20.95 9.03 -1.55
N LYS A 112 -20.12 8.94 -2.61
CA LYS A 112 -18.76 8.41 -2.51
C LYS A 112 -17.84 9.29 -1.67
N VAL A 113 -17.95 10.61 -1.81
CA VAL A 113 -17.18 11.58 -1.01
C VAL A 113 -17.57 11.49 0.46
N ASP A 114 -18.87 11.49 0.78
CA ASP A 114 -19.36 11.41 2.16
C ASP A 114 -18.88 10.10 2.82
N ALA A 115 -19.00 8.96 2.13
CA ALA A 115 -18.50 7.66 2.62
C ALA A 115 -16.97 7.65 2.81
N ALA A 116 -16.20 8.27 1.92
CA ALA A 116 -14.75 8.33 2.04
C ALA A 116 -14.31 9.23 3.20
N LEU A 117 -15.01 10.36 3.44
CA LEU A 117 -14.78 11.23 4.60
C LEU A 117 -15.02 10.51 5.92
N GLU A 118 -16.09 9.74 6.00
CA GLU A 118 -16.42 8.95 7.18
C GLU A 118 -15.39 7.84 7.43
N LYS A 119 -15.14 6.99 6.44
CA LYS A 119 -14.15 5.89 6.52
C LYS A 119 -12.75 6.37 6.89
N ALA A 120 -12.32 7.53 6.37
CA ALA A 120 -11.02 8.12 6.70
C ALA A 120 -11.04 9.02 7.96
N ARG A 121 -12.18 9.09 8.66
CA ARG A 121 -12.35 9.88 9.90
C ARG A 121 -11.95 11.35 9.72
N LEU A 122 -12.43 11.99 8.63
CA LEU A 122 -12.08 13.36 8.22
C LEU A 122 -13.22 14.38 8.41
N THR A 123 -14.37 13.96 8.90
CA THR A 123 -15.58 14.81 9.00
C THR A 123 -15.35 16.07 9.83
N ASN A 124 -14.54 15.98 10.89
CA ASN A 124 -14.21 17.10 11.78
C ASN A 124 -13.32 18.18 11.15
N VAL A 125 -12.58 17.84 10.09
CA VAL A 125 -11.67 18.75 9.38
C VAL A 125 -12.11 19.04 7.95
N ALA A 126 -13.29 18.61 7.55
CA ALA A 126 -13.79 18.72 6.17
C ALA A 126 -13.84 20.16 5.63
N ARG A 127 -14.02 21.17 6.49
CA ARG A 127 -14.07 22.59 6.11
C ARG A 127 -12.71 23.26 5.99
N GLN A 128 -11.63 22.59 6.39
CA GLN A 128 -10.27 23.12 6.33
C GLN A 128 -9.64 22.86 4.97
N THR A 129 -8.77 23.76 4.53
CA THR A 129 -7.92 23.52 3.36
C THR A 129 -6.81 22.52 3.71
N ILE A 130 -6.43 21.71 2.74
CA ILE A 130 -5.48 20.59 2.96
C ILE A 130 -4.10 21.08 3.43
N ASP A 131 -3.67 22.27 3.04
CA ASP A 131 -2.40 22.86 3.49
C ASP A 131 -2.36 23.15 5.00
N THR A 132 -3.50 23.47 5.62
CA THR A 132 -3.61 23.76 7.06
C THR A 132 -3.69 22.51 7.94
N LEU A 133 -3.86 21.34 7.32
CA LEU A 133 -3.97 20.07 8.03
C LEU A 133 -2.62 19.59 8.58
N SER A 134 -2.64 18.87 9.71
CA SER A 134 -1.47 18.14 10.19
C SER A 134 -1.04 17.04 9.21
N LYS A 135 0.20 16.51 9.34
CA LYS A 135 0.69 15.40 8.51
C LYS A 135 -0.28 14.21 8.52
N GLY A 136 -0.80 13.83 9.71
CA GLY A 136 -1.74 12.70 9.84
C GLY A 136 -3.07 12.93 9.13
N TYR A 137 -3.63 14.14 9.19
CA TYR A 137 -4.86 14.46 8.45
C TYR A 137 -4.62 14.51 6.94
N ARG A 138 -3.49 15.03 6.48
CA ARG A 138 -3.11 14.98 5.05
C ARG A 138 -2.97 13.54 4.56
N GLN A 139 -2.30 12.68 5.33
CA GLN A 139 -2.15 11.26 5.01
C GLN A 139 -3.52 10.57 4.89
N ARG A 140 -4.42 10.82 5.85
CA ARG A 140 -5.80 10.29 5.80
C ARG A 140 -6.62 10.86 4.65
N THR A 141 -6.36 12.10 4.21
CA THR A 141 -7.00 12.67 3.01
C THR A 141 -6.58 11.91 1.74
N CYS A 142 -5.29 11.57 1.63
CA CYS A 142 -4.80 10.77 0.52
C CYS A 142 -5.26 9.30 0.61
N PHE A 143 -5.42 8.78 1.82
CA PHE A 143 -6.06 7.49 2.05
C PHE A 143 -7.54 7.50 1.60
N ALA A 144 -8.32 8.53 1.95
CA ALA A 144 -9.70 8.71 1.49
C ALA A 144 -9.79 8.70 -0.04
N GLN A 145 -8.86 9.38 -0.73
CA GLN A 145 -8.73 9.33 -2.18
C GLN A 145 -8.52 7.92 -2.71
N ALA A 146 -7.64 7.13 -2.06
CA ALA A 146 -7.33 5.78 -2.50
C ALA A 146 -8.52 4.82 -2.38
N ILE A 147 -9.40 5.02 -1.40
CA ILE A 147 -10.56 4.15 -1.13
C ILE A 147 -11.89 4.66 -1.72
N LEU A 148 -11.93 5.87 -2.28
CA LEU A 148 -13.16 6.57 -2.69
C LEU A 148 -14.05 5.75 -3.64
N HIS A 149 -13.44 5.07 -4.60
CA HIS A 149 -14.15 4.24 -5.60
C HIS A 149 -14.44 2.82 -5.11
N ASP A 150 -14.12 2.52 -3.83
CA ASP A 150 -14.29 1.22 -3.17
C ASP A 150 -13.53 0.08 -3.87
N PRO A 151 -12.20 0.21 -4.02
CA PRO A 151 -11.38 -0.79 -4.70
C PRO A 151 -11.36 -2.13 -3.96
N GLN A 152 -11.17 -3.22 -4.69
CA GLN A 152 -11.03 -4.57 -4.12
C GLN A 152 -9.61 -4.83 -3.62
N VAL A 153 -8.62 -4.18 -4.21
CA VAL A 153 -7.20 -4.26 -3.82
C VAL A 153 -6.72 -2.88 -3.38
N LEU A 154 -6.04 -2.81 -2.24
CA LEU A 154 -5.48 -1.58 -1.71
C LEU A 154 -3.97 -1.75 -1.51
N ILE A 155 -3.18 -0.89 -2.13
CA ILE A 155 -1.72 -0.86 -1.98
C ILE A 155 -1.34 0.45 -1.29
N MET A 156 -0.57 0.35 -0.22
CA MET A 156 -0.12 1.48 0.58
C MET A 156 1.40 1.42 0.77
N ASP A 157 2.08 2.46 0.35
CA ASP A 157 3.54 2.59 0.48
C ASP A 157 3.85 3.44 1.70
N GLU A 158 4.42 2.82 2.76
CA GLU A 158 4.78 3.43 4.04
C GLU A 158 3.62 4.26 4.68
N PRO A 159 2.41 3.69 4.89
CA PRO A 159 1.20 4.46 5.21
C PRO A 159 1.24 5.18 6.55
N THR A 160 2.12 4.78 7.45
CA THR A 160 2.24 5.34 8.82
C THR A 160 3.56 6.05 9.07
N ASP A 161 4.41 6.19 8.04
CA ASP A 161 5.72 6.80 8.19
C ASP A 161 5.62 8.26 8.66
N GLY A 162 6.42 8.58 9.69
CA GLY A 162 6.48 9.91 10.29
C GLY A 162 5.17 10.41 10.91
N LEU A 163 4.22 9.52 11.23
CA LEU A 163 3.03 9.82 12.01
C LEU A 163 3.31 9.64 13.52
N ASP A 164 2.63 10.44 14.34
CA ASP A 164 2.61 10.23 15.78
C ASP A 164 1.86 8.94 16.15
N PRO A 165 2.04 8.39 17.39
CA PRO A 165 1.43 7.13 17.79
C PRO A 165 -0.10 7.10 17.66
N ASN A 166 -0.79 8.20 17.95
CA ASN A 166 -2.24 8.27 17.87
C ASN A 166 -2.72 8.18 16.40
N GLN A 167 -2.02 8.88 15.49
CA GLN A 167 -2.33 8.81 14.07
C GLN A 167 -2.00 7.43 13.48
N LYS A 168 -0.89 6.80 13.89
CA LYS A 168 -0.60 5.40 13.52
C LYS A 168 -1.71 4.47 13.94
N PHE A 169 -2.18 4.58 15.18
CA PHE A 169 -3.30 3.78 15.68
C PHE A 169 -4.55 3.94 14.80
N VAL A 170 -4.92 5.18 14.48
CA VAL A 170 -6.09 5.45 13.62
C VAL A 170 -5.95 4.80 12.24
N VAL A 171 -4.77 4.92 11.60
CA VAL A 171 -4.54 4.31 10.28
C VAL A 171 -4.58 2.78 10.36
N ARG A 172 -4.00 2.18 11.40
CA ARG A 172 -4.04 0.72 11.64
C ARG A 172 -5.46 0.20 11.80
N GLU A 173 -6.29 0.90 12.56
CA GLU A 173 -7.71 0.53 12.71
C GLU A 173 -8.48 0.64 11.37
N MET A 174 -8.26 1.69 10.59
CA MET A 174 -8.87 1.82 9.26
C MET A 174 -8.48 0.65 8.34
N ILE A 175 -7.22 0.20 8.39
CA ILE A 175 -6.74 -0.95 7.62
C ILE A 175 -7.45 -2.23 8.07
N LYS A 176 -7.54 -2.48 9.37
CA LYS A 176 -8.24 -3.64 9.94
C LYS A 176 -9.72 -3.67 9.56
N GLU A 177 -10.42 -2.54 9.70
CA GLU A 177 -11.85 -2.43 9.35
C GLU A 177 -12.12 -2.83 7.88
N MET A 178 -11.17 -2.56 6.97
CA MET A 178 -11.32 -2.88 5.56
C MET A 178 -10.79 -4.27 5.17
N SER A 179 -9.95 -4.88 6.01
CA SER A 179 -9.22 -6.11 5.66
C SER A 179 -10.14 -7.27 5.31
N ALA A 180 -11.28 -7.42 5.99
CA ALA A 180 -12.23 -8.52 5.74
C ALA A 180 -12.77 -8.55 4.29
N GLU A 181 -12.89 -7.39 3.66
CA GLU A 181 -13.50 -7.22 2.34
C GLU A 181 -12.50 -7.03 1.20
N LYS A 182 -11.23 -6.75 1.51
CA LYS A 182 -10.20 -6.35 0.54
C LYS A 182 -8.94 -7.21 0.63
N ALA A 183 -8.17 -7.21 -0.45
CA ALA A 183 -6.76 -7.62 -0.43
C ALA A 183 -5.92 -6.37 -0.19
N ILE A 184 -5.10 -6.35 0.85
CA ILE A 184 -4.34 -5.16 1.24
C ILE A 184 -2.85 -5.47 1.21
N ILE A 185 -2.05 -4.60 0.60
CA ILE A 185 -0.58 -4.64 0.69
C ILE A 185 -0.09 -3.37 1.37
N ILE A 186 0.79 -3.55 2.35
CA ILE A 186 1.46 -2.46 3.04
C ILE A 186 2.96 -2.64 2.86
N SER A 187 3.63 -1.71 2.18
CA SER A 187 5.08 -1.69 2.25
C SER A 187 5.51 -1.00 3.54
N THR A 188 6.47 -1.56 4.23
CA THR A 188 6.99 -0.97 5.45
C THR A 188 8.44 -1.44 5.73
N HIS A 189 9.17 -0.66 6.48
CA HIS A 189 10.44 -1.04 7.10
C HIS A 189 10.28 -1.19 8.63
N ILE A 190 9.06 -1.00 9.16
CA ILE A 190 8.75 -1.00 10.60
C ILE A 190 8.15 -2.36 10.98
N LEU A 191 8.89 -3.14 11.76
CA LEU A 191 8.48 -4.49 12.20
C LEU A 191 7.18 -4.48 13.02
N GLU A 192 7.00 -3.44 13.86
CA GLU A 192 5.81 -3.26 14.67
C GLU A 192 4.52 -3.14 13.84
N GLU A 193 4.60 -2.66 12.60
CA GLU A 193 3.47 -2.60 11.68
C GLU A 193 3.02 -4.00 11.24
N VAL A 194 4.00 -4.89 11.01
CA VAL A 194 3.71 -6.28 10.64
C VAL A 194 2.92 -6.96 11.75
N ASP A 195 3.35 -6.81 13.00
CA ASP A 195 2.66 -7.39 14.14
C ASP A 195 1.29 -6.77 14.40
N ALA A 196 1.15 -5.48 14.12
CA ALA A 196 -0.07 -4.75 14.44
C ALA A 196 -1.24 -5.03 13.47
N VAL A 197 -0.96 -5.22 12.16
CA VAL A 197 -2.01 -5.24 11.14
C VAL A 197 -1.88 -6.34 10.09
N CYS A 198 -0.69 -6.98 9.93
CA CYS A 198 -0.49 -7.93 8.84
C CYS A 198 -0.90 -9.35 9.23
N THR A 199 -1.60 -10.03 8.33
CA THR A 199 -1.92 -11.47 8.44
C THR A 199 -0.79 -12.34 7.90
N ARG A 200 0.01 -11.79 6.98
CA ARG A 200 1.18 -12.42 6.35
C ARG A 200 2.21 -11.34 6.01
N ALA A 201 3.49 -11.71 5.99
CA ALA A 201 4.53 -10.80 5.56
C ALA A 201 5.52 -11.47 4.60
N LEU A 202 5.98 -10.68 3.63
CA LEU A 202 7.11 -11.00 2.75
C LEU A 202 8.30 -10.16 3.18
N ILE A 203 9.44 -10.81 3.44
CA ILE A 203 10.71 -10.11 3.64
C ILE A 203 11.43 -10.03 2.30
N ILE A 204 11.65 -8.80 1.83
CA ILE A 204 12.40 -8.53 0.60
C ILE A 204 13.74 -7.88 0.91
N ALA A 205 14.80 -8.36 0.28
CA ALA A 205 16.13 -7.76 0.32
C ALA A 205 16.82 -7.94 -1.03
N HIS A 206 17.58 -6.92 -1.46
CA HIS A 206 18.34 -6.94 -2.72
C HIS A 206 17.51 -7.32 -3.96
N GLY A 207 16.23 -6.92 -3.97
CA GLY A 207 15.31 -7.20 -5.08
C GLY A 207 14.73 -8.62 -5.12
N GLU A 208 14.90 -9.41 -4.07
CA GLU A 208 14.46 -10.80 -3.95
C GLU A 208 13.62 -11.02 -2.71
N ILE A 209 12.63 -11.92 -2.79
CA ILE A 209 11.89 -12.39 -1.62
C ILE A 209 12.80 -13.36 -0.84
N LYS A 210 13.08 -13.06 0.41
CA LYS A 210 13.91 -13.87 1.30
C LYS A 210 13.09 -14.77 2.24
N ALA A 211 11.87 -14.33 2.61
CA ALA A 211 10.94 -15.13 3.41
C ALA A 211 9.50 -14.73 3.13
N ASP A 212 8.59 -15.66 3.37
CA ASP A 212 7.15 -15.52 3.17
C ASP A 212 6.39 -16.35 4.22
N GLY A 213 5.56 -15.73 5.03
CA GLY A 213 4.78 -16.42 6.04
C GLY A 213 3.96 -15.52 6.94
N THR A 214 3.21 -16.13 7.84
CA THR A 214 2.57 -15.38 8.93
C THR A 214 3.64 -14.82 9.87
N PRO A 215 3.36 -13.73 10.62
CA PRO A 215 4.32 -13.20 11.59
C PRO A 215 4.90 -14.26 12.52
N ASP A 216 4.08 -15.21 12.98
CA ASP A 216 4.53 -16.30 13.86
C ASP A 216 5.46 -17.29 13.14
N LYS A 217 5.15 -17.65 11.89
CA LYS A 217 6.05 -18.49 11.08
C LYS A 217 7.40 -17.83 10.83
N LEU A 218 7.41 -16.53 10.58
CA LEU A 218 8.65 -15.77 10.40
C LEU A 218 9.47 -15.71 11.70
N ARG A 219 8.83 -15.48 12.85
CA ARG A 219 9.51 -15.53 14.16
C ARG A 219 10.14 -16.89 14.45
N ALA A 220 9.44 -17.97 14.08
CA ALA A 220 9.93 -19.34 14.27
C ALA A 220 11.14 -19.71 13.41
N MET A 221 11.57 -18.85 12.46
CA MET A 221 12.80 -19.06 11.68
C MET A 221 14.08 -18.80 12.48
N ASP A 222 13.96 -18.31 13.72
CA ASP A 222 15.10 -18.11 14.63
C ASP A 222 14.75 -18.58 16.04
N GLU A 223 15.72 -19.17 16.73
CA GLU A 223 15.57 -19.70 18.10
C GLU A 223 15.16 -18.62 19.11
N SER A 224 15.51 -17.36 18.86
CA SER A 224 15.12 -16.23 19.72
C SER A 224 13.62 -15.92 19.66
N GLY A 225 12.89 -16.40 18.63
CA GLY A 225 11.50 -16.08 18.38
C GLY A 225 11.23 -14.59 18.09
N LYS A 226 12.27 -13.84 17.71
CA LYS A 226 12.18 -12.39 17.48
C LYS A 226 12.24 -12.04 16.00
N LEU A 227 11.26 -11.29 15.52
CA LEU A 227 11.17 -10.90 14.11
C LEU A 227 12.31 -9.95 13.69
N ASP A 228 12.83 -9.11 14.59
CA ASP A 228 13.95 -8.21 14.32
C ASP A 228 15.26 -8.97 14.07
N VAL A 229 15.47 -10.09 14.77
CA VAL A 229 16.64 -10.97 14.56
C VAL A 229 16.52 -11.66 13.20
N VAL A 230 15.36 -12.22 12.89
CA VAL A 230 15.09 -12.86 11.58
C VAL A 230 15.28 -11.85 10.45
N PHE A 231 14.67 -10.66 10.57
CA PHE A 231 14.76 -9.60 9.58
C PHE A 231 16.22 -9.22 9.31
N ARG A 232 17.02 -8.98 10.36
CA ARG A 232 18.42 -8.62 10.24
C ARG A 232 19.22 -9.73 9.52
N LYS A 233 19.09 -10.99 9.94
CA LYS A 233 19.77 -12.13 9.30
C LYS A 233 19.47 -12.26 7.81
N LEU A 234 18.21 -11.99 7.40
CA LEU A 234 17.78 -12.13 6.01
C LEU A 234 18.11 -10.91 5.13
N THR A 235 18.36 -9.76 5.74
CA THR A 235 18.55 -8.49 5.02
C THR A 235 19.97 -7.95 5.07
N GLU A 236 20.81 -8.43 6.00
CA GLU A 236 22.23 -8.13 6.00
C GLU A 236 22.88 -8.75 4.75
N LYS A 237 23.81 -8.03 4.14
CA LYS A 237 24.63 -8.60 3.07
C LYS A 237 25.47 -9.72 3.70
N GLU A 238 25.44 -10.92 3.12
CA GLU A 238 26.45 -11.94 3.42
C GLU A 238 27.82 -11.31 3.16
N GLY A 239 28.54 -11.06 4.23
CA GLY A 239 29.96 -10.79 4.41
C GLY A 239 30.69 -9.90 3.39
N ASN A 240 31.17 -8.78 3.86
CA ASN A 240 32.55 -8.37 3.58
C ASN A 240 33.45 -8.89 4.67
#